data_2e46407351492648414baa214d3cbe6f
#
_entry.id   2e46407351492648414baa214d3cbe6f
#
_cell.length_a   1.000
_cell.length_b   1.000
_cell.length_c   1.000
_cell.angle_alpha   90.00
_cell.angle_beta   90.00
_cell.angle_gamma   90.00
#
_symmetry.space_group_name_H-M   'P 1'
#
loop_
_entity.id
_entity.type
_entity.pdbx_description
1 polymer ?
#
loop_
_entity_poly.entity_id
_entity_poly.type
_entity_poly.pdbx_seq_one_letter_code
_entity_poly.pdbx_strand_id
1 'polypeptide(L)'
;MEPRKRHVTLRLLLTVFTIVLLNIFAATSVPAAGSTSGFTTQERTATADEGIGIRLLDVPKAAQNDPRARSYIVDNLPPGTTIDRRAQLANHSASPLSVTVYAGSARIESGSFIGDEGDTVNELTTWTTLSESQLTLQARATADVTITVAVPGDASSGERYAAVWAEVRAPSDEDTTIINASRVGIRMYVSVGAGNGEATDFSIGTVEASRTPEGLPQVTATLTNTGGRALDVVGSLTLTEGPSGLSAGPFPTENATTLAPGDQGQVVVTLEEGFPAGPWQAVLTLQSGLIEHEATAEITFPRAGQTVTLATGNGLNMWPVVVVSLGILVFLTFVTMMWARRQRRR
;
A
#
# COMPACT_ATOMS: atom_id res chain seq x y z
N MET A 1 79.24 30.22 2.25
CA MET A 1 79.38 30.58 0.86
C MET A 1 78.60 29.62 0.01
N GLU A 2 77.36 29.84 -0.12
CA GLU A 2 76.34 29.28 -1.06
C GLU A 2 75.94 30.44 -1.93
N PRO A 3 75.37 30.38 -3.13
CA PRO A 3 74.34 29.43 -3.56
C PRO A 3 74.43 29.08 -5.08
N ARG A 4 73.86 27.94 -5.50
CA ARG A 4 73.43 27.74 -6.90
C ARG A 4 72.76 26.40 -7.15
N LYS A 5 71.52 26.22 -6.76
CA LYS A 5 70.70 25.07 -7.21
C LYS A 5 69.19 25.40 -7.07
N ARG A 6 68.67 26.38 -7.85
CA ARG A 6 67.22 26.60 -7.83
C ARG A 6 66.57 26.97 -9.19
N HIS A 7 67.28 26.83 -10.30
CA HIS A 7 66.74 27.24 -11.59
C HIS A 7 66.60 26.13 -12.67
N VAL A 8 66.90 24.87 -12.33
CA VAL A 8 66.82 23.79 -13.34
C VAL A 8 65.52 23.00 -13.26
N THR A 9 64.81 22.99 -12.15
CA THR A 9 63.55 22.25 -11.95
C THR A 9 62.28 22.97 -12.50
N LEU A 10 62.35 24.28 -12.81
CA LEU A 10 61.20 25.03 -13.28
C LEU A 10 61.05 25.03 -14.83
N ARG A 11 62.08 24.65 -15.59
CA ARG A 11 62.04 24.58 -17.02
C ARG A 11 61.63 23.23 -17.59
N LEU A 12 61.61 22.15 -16.78
CA LEU A 12 61.21 20.83 -17.21
C LEU A 12 59.68 20.55 -17.07
N LEU A 13 58.99 21.38 -16.26
CA LEU A 13 57.54 21.26 -16.04
C LEU A 13 56.70 22.04 -17.07
N LEU A 14 57.31 22.96 -17.86
CA LEU A 14 56.61 23.75 -18.87
C LEU A 14 56.60 23.11 -20.27
N THR A 15 57.45 22.12 -20.49
CA THR A 15 57.56 21.42 -21.80
C THR A 15 56.71 20.17 -21.90
N VAL A 16 56.19 19.64 -20.78
CA VAL A 16 55.30 18.45 -20.76
C VAL A 16 53.82 18.88 -20.93
N PHE A 17 53.47 20.12 -20.63
CA PHE A 17 52.09 20.61 -20.74
C PHE A 17 51.69 21.07 -22.13
N THR A 18 52.63 21.24 -23.07
CA THR A 18 52.35 21.72 -24.46
C THR A 18 52.21 20.58 -25.48
N ILE A 19 52.50 19.33 -25.11
CA ILE A 19 52.39 18.16 -26.01
C ILE A 19 51.05 17.42 -25.86
N VAL A 20 50.27 17.70 -24.82
CA VAL A 20 48.95 17.04 -24.59
C VAL A 20 47.78 17.74 -25.27
N LEU A 21 47.97 18.92 -25.86
CA LEU A 21 46.89 19.76 -26.40
C LEU A 21 46.81 19.77 -27.96
N LEU A 22 47.51 18.87 -28.65
CA LEU A 22 47.51 18.85 -30.12
C LEU A 22 47.07 17.53 -30.75
N ASN A 23 46.24 16.73 -30.10
CA ASN A 23 45.69 15.50 -30.65
C ASN A 23 44.16 15.38 -30.61
N ILE A 24 43.44 16.48 -30.72
CA ILE A 24 41.98 16.44 -30.87
C ILE A 24 41.64 17.29 -32.10
N PHE A 25 41.85 16.78 -33.32
CA PHE A 25 41.11 17.19 -34.52
C PHE A 25 41.53 16.30 -35.71
N ALA A 26 40.97 15.09 -35.79
CA ALA A 26 40.77 14.36 -37.04
C ALA A 26 39.60 13.42 -36.88
N ALA A 27 38.37 13.93 -36.86
CA ALA A 27 37.18 13.14 -37.04
C ALA A 27 36.92 12.97 -38.53
N THR A 28 37.33 11.85 -39.10
CA THR A 28 36.90 11.41 -40.42
C THR A 28 35.45 10.96 -40.35
N SER A 29 34.59 11.67 -41.03
CA SER A 29 33.20 11.31 -41.26
C SER A 29 33.11 10.07 -42.15
N VAL A 30 32.70 8.93 -41.60
CA VAL A 30 32.25 7.76 -42.35
C VAL A 30 30.74 7.90 -42.51
N PRO A 31 30.19 7.86 -43.73
CA PRO A 31 28.74 7.81 -43.87
C PRO A 31 28.23 6.42 -43.44
N ALA A 32 27.48 6.36 -42.34
CA ALA A 32 26.76 5.19 -41.95
C ALA A 32 25.55 5.01 -42.90
N ALA A 33 25.62 3.95 -43.69
CA ALA A 33 24.46 3.44 -44.43
C ALA A 33 23.41 2.99 -43.39
N GLY A 34 22.30 3.69 -43.35
CA GLY A 34 21.20 3.38 -42.48
C GLY A 34 20.52 2.06 -42.84
N SER A 35 20.65 1.08 -41.95
CA SER A 35 19.69 -0.02 -41.82
C SER A 35 18.74 0.37 -40.69
N THR A 36 17.66 1.03 -41.03
CA THR A 36 16.51 1.21 -40.16
C THR A 36 15.81 -0.14 -39.99
N SER A 37 16.30 -0.99 -39.09
CA SER A 37 15.49 -2.02 -38.47
C SER A 37 14.57 -1.29 -37.50
N GLY A 38 13.39 -0.92 -37.98
CA GLY A 38 12.32 -0.42 -37.14
C GLY A 38 11.92 -1.51 -36.16
N PHE A 39 12.52 -1.53 -34.97
CA PHE A 39 11.87 -2.08 -33.79
C PHE A 39 10.76 -1.10 -33.43
N THR A 40 9.60 -1.26 -34.04
CA THR A 40 8.37 -0.76 -33.45
C THR A 40 8.20 -1.55 -32.15
N THR A 41 8.68 -0.98 -31.05
CA THR A 41 8.17 -1.31 -29.72
C THR A 41 6.70 -0.88 -29.77
N GLN A 42 5.84 -1.79 -30.19
CA GLN A 42 4.42 -1.67 -29.99
C GLN A 42 4.24 -1.77 -28.47
N GLU A 43 4.32 -0.62 -27.78
CA GLU A 43 3.73 -0.48 -26.47
C GLU A 43 2.28 -0.93 -26.62
N ARG A 44 2.05 -2.20 -26.31
CA ARG A 44 0.72 -2.71 -26.10
C ARG A 44 0.26 -2.02 -24.79
N THR A 45 -0.24 -0.81 -24.92
CA THR A 45 -1.13 -0.23 -23.94
C THR A 45 -2.24 -1.26 -23.83
N ALA A 46 -2.20 -2.10 -22.80
CA ALA A 46 -3.32 -2.93 -22.43
C ALA A 46 -4.44 -1.95 -22.11
N THR A 47 -5.23 -1.64 -23.13
CA THR A 47 -6.48 -0.92 -22.93
C THR A 47 -7.29 -1.79 -22.01
N ALA A 48 -7.76 -1.25 -20.90
CA ALA A 48 -8.68 -1.88 -19.93
C ALA A 48 -10.00 -2.35 -20.58
N ASP A 49 -10.06 -2.38 -21.89
CA ASP A 49 -11.22 -2.58 -22.73
C ASP A 49 -11.22 -3.96 -23.47
N GLU A 50 -10.23 -4.82 -23.21
CA GLU A 50 -10.16 -6.15 -23.84
C GLU A 50 -10.18 -7.25 -22.78
N GLY A 51 -11.37 -7.64 -22.31
CA GLY A 51 -11.46 -8.71 -21.32
C GLY A 51 -12.87 -8.93 -20.80
N ILE A 52 -12.96 -9.69 -19.70
CA ILE A 52 -14.18 -9.89 -18.95
C ILE A 52 -14.33 -8.80 -17.88
N GLY A 53 -15.54 -8.22 -17.75
CA GLY A 53 -15.93 -7.31 -16.69
C GLY A 53 -17.03 -7.91 -15.83
N ILE A 54 -17.11 -7.49 -14.55
CA ILE A 54 -18.20 -7.81 -13.64
C ILE A 54 -18.55 -6.59 -12.80
N ARG A 55 -19.86 -6.35 -12.58
CA ARG A 55 -20.33 -5.28 -11.69
C ARG A 55 -21.67 -5.62 -11.08
N LEU A 56 -21.96 -5.11 -9.88
CA LEU A 56 -23.29 -5.20 -9.28
C LEU A 56 -24.28 -4.27 -9.99
N LEU A 57 -25.48 -4.76 -10.22
CA LEU A 57 -26.63 -3.97 -10.69
C LEU A 57 -27.42 -3.42 -9.50
N ASP A 58 -27.60 -4.23 -8.46
CA ASP A 58 -28.39 -3.90 -7.30
C ASP A 58 -27.51 -3.23 -6.24
N VAL A 59 -27.63 -1.90 -6.12
CA VAL A 59 -26.94 -1.09 -5.14
C VAL A 59 -27.96 -0.57 -4.12
N PRO A 60 -27.80 -0.88 -2.82
CA PRO A 60 -28.67 -0.32 -1.78
C PRO A 60 -28.69 1.20 -1.81
N LYS A 61 -29.87 1.81 -1.54
CA LYS A 61 -30.02 3.28 -1.57
C LYS A 61 -29.02 4.00 -0.67
N ALA A 62 -28.73 3.44 0.50
CA ALA A 62 -27.75 4.00 1.44
C ALA A 62 -26.30 3.94 0.94
N ALA A 63 -26.00 3.07 -0.03
CA ALA A 63 -24.66 2.88 -0.58
C ALA A 63 -24.47 3.49 -1.97
N GLN A 64 -25.44 4.24 -2.51
CA GLN A 64 -25.36 4.76 -3.88
C GLN A 64 -24.15 5.69 -4.12
N ASN A 65 -23.72 6.40 -3.08
CA ASN A 65 -22.55 7.29 -3.12
C ASN A 65 -21.24 6.60 -2.67
N ASP A 66 -21.30 5.34 -2.27
CA ASP A 66 -20.08 4.58 -1.94
C ASP A 66 -19.40 4.17 -3.26
N PRO A 67 -18.12 4.55 -3.48
CA PRO A 67 -17.40 4.22 -4.71
C PRO A 67 -17.25 2.70 -4.91
N ARG A 68 -17.37 1.89 -3.85
CA ARG A 68 -17.27 0.43 -3.88
C ARG A 68 -18.58 -0.27 -4.24
N ALA A 69 -19.70 0.45 -4.23
CA ALA A 69 -21.06 -0.11 -4.27
C ALA A 69 -21.36 -1.03 -5.48
N ARG A 70 -20.60 -0.91 -6.58
CA ARG A 70 -20.76 -1.77 -7.77
C ARG A 70 -19.74 -2.91 -7.82
N SER A 71 -18.77 -2.90 -6.93
CA SER A 71 -17.68 -3.90 -6.89
C SER A 71 -17.74 -4.78 -5.65
N TYR A 72 -18.54 -4.39 -4.64
CA TYR A 72 -18.58 -5.06 -3.34
C TYR A 72 -20.01 -5.35 -2.91
N ILE A 73 -20.25 -6.55 -2.36
CA ILE A 73 -21.42 -6.89 -1.55
C ILE A 73 -21.01 -6.64 -0.10
N VAL A 74 -21.56 -5.61 0.52
CA VAL A 74 -21.32 -5.26 1.94
C VAL A 74 -22.68 -5.25 2.62
N ASP A 75 -23.02 -6.36 3.28
CA ASP A 75 -24.32 -6.55 3.92
C ASP A 75 -24.19 -7.04 5.37
N ASN A 76 -25.13 -6.62 6.23
CA ASN A 76 -25.32 -7.20 7.55
C ASN A 76 -26.63 -7.98 7.58
N LEU A 77 -26.55 -9.27 7.81
CA LEU A 77 -27.67 -10.19 7.67
C LEU A 77 -27.94 -10.91 9.00
N PRO A 78 -29.17 -10.85 9.53
CA PRO A 78 -29.57 -11.72 10.62
C PRO A 78 -29.46 -13.20 10.22
N PRO A 79 -29.20 -14.13 11.17
CA PRO A 79 -29.30 -15.56 10.91
C PRO A 79 -30.67 -15.92 10.33
N GLY A 80 -30.70 -16.87 9.37
CA GLY A 80 -31.90 -17.29 8.65
C GLY A 80 -32.35 -16.35 7.53
N THR A 81 -31.58 -15.31 7.21
CA THR A 81 -31.92 -14.34 6.14
C THR A 81 -31.33 -14.77 4.80
N THR A 82 -32.11 -14.58 3.73
CA THR A 82 -31.65 -14.75 2.35
C THR A 82 -31.71 -13.43 1.61
N ILE A 83 -30.68 -13.13 0.84
CA ILE A 83 -30.63 -11.96 -0.06
C ILE A 83 -30.23 -12.38 -1.48
N ASP A 84 -30.72 -11.65 -2.46
CA ASP A 84 -30.31 -11.74 -3.85
C ASP A 84 -29.62 -10.44 -4.26
N ARG A 85 -28.56 -10.58 -5.08
CA ARG A 85 -27.86 -9.48 -5.72
C ARG A 85 -27.61 -9.84 -7.18
N ARG A 86 -28.02 -8.99 -8.11
CA ARG A 86 -27.72 -9.19 -9.52
C ARG A 86 -26.37 -8.59 -9.87
N ALA A 87 -25.57 -9.37 -10.58
CA ALA A 87 -24.33 -8.94 -11.18
C ALA A 87 -24.43 -9.01 -12.70
N GLN A 88 -23.85 -8.05 -13.38
CA GLN A 88 -23.73 -8.04 -14.84
C GLN A 88 -22.30 -8.39 -15.21
N LEU A 89 -22.17 -9.42 -16.02
CA LEU A 89 -20.95 -9.77 -16.74
C LEU A 89 -20.90 -9.03 -18.07
N ALA A 90 -19.74 -8.59 -18.49
CA ALA A 90 -19.56 -7.89 -19.75
C ALA A 90 -18.33 -8.44 -20.50
N ASN A 91 -18.52 -8.85 -21.74
CA ASN A 91 -17.43 -9.19 -22.63
C ASN A 91 -16.97 -7.93 -23.37
N HIS A 92 -15.81 -7.39 -23.01
CA HIS A 92 -15.22 -6.22 -23.68
C HIS A 92 -14.35 -6.58 -24.89
N SER A 93 -14.22 -7.88 -25.23
CA SER A 93 -13.42 -8.32 -26.38
C SER A 93 -14.25 -8.36 -27.67
N ALA A 94 -13.55 -8.51 -28.79
CA ALA A 94 -14.15 -8.68 -30.12
C ALA A 94 -14.50 -10.13 -30.46
N SER A 95 -14.28 -11.08 -29.53
CA SER A 95 -14.55 -12.51 -29.71
C SER A 95 -15.46 -13.05 -28.61
N PRO A 96 -16.19 -14.15 -28.84
CA PRO A 96 -16.95 -14.82 -27.80
C PRO A 96 -16.02 -15.31 -26.68
N LEU A 97 -16.48 -15.22 -25.42
CA LEU A 97 -15.78 -15.72 -24.24
C LEU A 97 -16.60 -16.79 -23.53
N SER A 98 -15.96 -17.91 -23.19
CA SER A 98 -16.51 -18.89 -22.26
C SER A 98 -16.15 -18.49 -20.86
N VAL A 99 -17.14 -18.17 -20.03
CA VAL A 99 -16.97 -17.62 -18.68
C VAL A 99 -17.43 -18.66 -17.67
N THR A 100 -16.59 -18.96 -16.69
CA THR A 100 -16.94 -19.72 -15.49
C THR A 100 -17.20 -18.73 -14.35
N VAL A 101 -18.35 -18.86 -13.68
CA VAL A 101 -18.70 -18.01 -12.52
C VAL A 101 -18.80 -18.89 -11.29
N TYR A 102 -18.12 -18.49 -10.22
CA TYR A 102 -18.08 -19.26 -8.97
C TYR A 102 -17.87 -18.36 -7.76
N ALA A 103 -18.30 -18.82 -6.58
CA ALA A 103 -17.94 -18.22 -5.31
C ALA A 103 -16.66 -18.90 -4.78
N GLY A 104 -15.64 -18.12 -4.46
CA GLY A 104 -14.40 -18.61 -3.88
C GLY A 104 -14.15 -17.94 -2.52
N SER A 105 -13.52 -18.68 -1.60
CA SER A 105 -13.18 -18.14 -0.28
C SER A 105 -12.20 -16.98 -0.39
N ALA A 106 -12.21 -16.12 0.64
CA ALA A 106 -11.28 -15.01 0.76
C ALA A 106 -10.95 -14.76 2.23
N ARG A 107 -9.83 -14.07 2.46
CA ARG A 107 -9.38 -13.62 3.77
C ARG A 107 -8.75 -12.24 3.68
N ILE A 108 -8.64 -11.58 4.81
CA ILE A 108 -7.84 -10.36 4.96
C ILE A 108 -6.55 -10.75 5.64
N GLU A 109 -5.42 -10.41 5.02
CA GLU A 109 -4.09 -10.72 5.52
C GLU A 109 -3.10 -9.65 5.10
N SER A 110 -2.27 -9.19 6.03
CA SER A 110 -1.20 -8.20 5.77
C SER A 110 -1.69 -6.94 5.02
N GLY A 111 -2.86 -6.41 5.40
CA GLY A 111 -3.42 -5.21 4.79
C GLY A 111 -4.05 -5.41 3.41
N SER A 112 -4.31 -6.64 3.01
CA SER A 112 -4.85 -6.97 1.69
C SER A 112 -6.01 -7.94 1.77
N PHE A 113 -6.99 -7.78 0.86
CA PHE A 113 -8.03 -8.78 0.61
C PHE A 113 -7.47 -9.81 -0.36
N ILE A 114 -7.36 -11.05 0.09
CA ILE A 114 -6.80 -12.16 -0.66
C ILE A 114 -7.91 -13.15 -0.98
N GLY A 115 -8.25 -13.28 -2.26
CA GLY A 115 -9.09 -14.38 -2.74
C GLY A 115 -8.26 -15.63 -2.92
N ASP A 116 -8.72 -16.72 -2.33
CA ASP A 116 -8.06 -18.00 -2.45
C ASP A 116 -8.11 -18.56 -3.88
N GLU A 117 -7.41 -19.65 -4.13
CA GLU A 117 -7.32 -20.24 -5.46
C GLU A 117 -8.62 -20.98 -5.84
N GLY A 118 -9.10 -20.73 -7.05
CA GLY A 118 -10.27 -21.40 -7.61
C GLY A 118 -11.54 -21.18 -6.77
N ASP A 119 -12.34 -22.22 -6.68
CA ASP A 119 -13.61 -22.31 -5.94
C ASP A 119 -13.42 -22.85 -4.52
N THR A 120 -12.29 -22.55 -3.89
CA THR A 120 -12.00 -22.91 -2.51
C THR A 120 -13.15 -22.53 -1.58
N VAL A 121 -13.54 -23.46 -0.71
CA VAL A 121 -14.76 -23.35 0.10
C VAL A 121 -14.46 -22.76 1.49
N ASN A 122 -15.32 -21.84 1.93
CA ASN A 122 -15.45 -21.41 3.33
C ASN A 122 -16.93 -21.32 3.71
N GLU A 123 -17.21 -20.86 4.92
CA GLU A 123 -18.58 -20.77 5.43
C GLU A 123 -19.48 -19.89 4.52
N LEU A 124 -18.99 -18.71 4.08
CA LEU A 124 -19.77 -17.80 3.24
C LEU A 124 -20.01 -18.38 1.83
N THR A 125 -19.03 -19.08 1.26
CA THR A 125 -19.22 -19.69 -0.06
C THR A 125 -20.24 -20.82 -0.02
N THR A 126 -20.37 -21.56 1.11
CA THR A 126 -21.42 -22.61 1.26
C THR A 126 -22.82 -22.00 1.33
N TRP A 127 -22.96 -20.75 1.72
CA TRP A 127 -24.22 -20.01 1.76
C TRP A 127 -24.55 -19.33 0.42
N THR A 128 -23.57 -19.29 -0.48
CA THR A 128 -23.67 -18.53 -1.74
C THR A 128 -23.98 -19.47 -2.90
N THR A 129 -25.05 -19.18 -3.64
CA THR A 129 -25.41 -19.88 -4.88
C THR A 129 -25.51 -18.87 -6.03
N LEU A 130 -25.26 -19.34 -7.23
CA LEU A 130 -25.29 -18.55 -8.45
C LEU A 130 -26.34 -19.12 -9.41
N SER A 131 -27.09 -18.25 -10.11
CA SER A 131 -28.07 -18.69 -11.10
C SER A 131 -27.44 -19.41 -12.29
N GLU A 132 -26.21 -19.03 -12.63
CA GLU A 132 -25.43 -19.60 -13.73
C GLU A 132 -23.98 -19.77 -13.29
N SER A 133 -23.39 -20.94 -13.56
CA SER A 133 -21.97 -21.24 -13.26
C SER A 133 -21.10 -21.26 -14.53
N GLN A 134 -21.69 -21.40 -15.71
CA GLN A 134 -20.99 -21.36 -16.99
C GLN A 134 -21.87 -20.71 -18.04
N LEU A 135 -21.31 -19.78 -18.80
CA LEU A 135 -22.01 -19.11 -19.88
C LEU A 135 -21.06 -18.69 -21.00
N THR A 136 -21.58 -18.59 -22.22
CA THR A 136 -20.84 -18.03 -23.35
C THR A 136 -21.35 -16.63 -23.65
N LEU A 137 -20.50 -15.62 -23.47
CA LEU A 137 -20.80 -14.25 -23.84
C LEU A 137 -20.29 -13.97 -25.26
N GLN A 138 -21.19 -13.59 -26.15
CA GLN A 138 -20.82 -13.11 -27.50
C GLN A 138 -19.94 -11.84 -27.39
N ALA A 139 -19.22 -11.52 -28.44
CA ALA A 139 -18.44 -10.30 -28.53
C ALA A 139 -19.27 -9.07 -28.15
N ARG A 140 -18.76 -8.26 -27.25
CA ARG A 140 -19.41 -7.03 -26.75
C ARG A 140 -20.76 -7.23 -26.05
N ALA A 141 -21.14 -8.47 -25.74
CA ALA A 141 -22.38 -8.78 -25.06
C ALA A 141 -22.25 -8.72 -23.53
N THR A 142 -23.43 -8.63 -22.89
CA THR A 142 -23.56 -8.71 -21.43
C THR A 142 -24.55 -9.80 -21.05
N ALA A 143 -24.41 -10.34 -19.84
CA ALA A 143 -25.39 -11.24 -19.23
C ALA A 143 -25.48 -10.97 -17.74
N ASP A 144 -26.67 -11.16 -17.16
CA ASP A 144 -26.90 -10.99 -15.74
C ASP A 144 -26.85 -12.34 -15.03
N VAL A 145 -26.21 -12.37 -13.85
CA VAL A 145 -26.15 -13.53 -12.96
C VAL A 145 -26.69 -13.10 -11.60
N THR A 146 -27.57 -13.90 -11.00
CA THR A 146 -28.06 -13.68 -9.64
C THR A 146 -27.16 -14.42 -8.65
N ILE A 147 -26.71 -13.69 -7.65
CA ILE A 147 -25.94 -14.15 -6.49
C ILE A 147 -26.89 -14.20 -5.30
N THR A 148 -27.20 -15.40 -4.82
CA THR A 148 -28.06 -15.61 -3.66
C THR A 148 -27.21 -15.98 -2.46
N VAL A 149 -27.33 -15.26 -1.35
CA VAL A 149 -26.69 -15.58 -0.08
C VAL A 149 -27.76 -15.96 0.94
N ALA A 150 -27.76 -17.22 1.36
CA ALA A 150 -28.72 -17.78 2.32
C ALA A 150 -28.00 -18.09 3.65
N VAL A 151 -28.07 -17.18 4.61
CA VAL A 151 -27.44 -17.32 5.93
C VAL A 151 -28.21 -18.36 6.74
N PRO A 152 -27.58 -19.44 7.26
CA PRO A 152 -28.24 -20.41 8.12
C PRO A 152 -28.82 -19.78 9.41
N GLY A 153 -29.89 -20.40 9.95
CA GLY A 153 -30.54 -19.90 11.17
C GLY A 153 -29.68 -20.03 12.43
N ASP A 154 -28.68 -20.88 12.40
CA ASP A 154 -27.71 -21.15 13.47
C ASP A 154 -26.32 -20.51 13.20
N ALA A 155 -26.21 -19.68 12.16
CA ALA A 155 -24.95 -19.00 11.83
C ALA A 155 -24.49 -18.11 13.00
N SER A 156 -23.23 -18.27 13.40
CA SER A 156 -22.62 -17.46 14.46
C SER A 156 -22.41 -16.01 13.97
N SER A 157 -22.48 -15.06 14.90
CA SER A 157 -22.21 -13.65 14.59
C SER A 157 -20.75 -13.44 14.17
N GLY A 158 -20.51 -12.38 13.40
CA GLY A 158 -19.20 -11.99 12.92
C GLY A 158 -19.16 -11.79 11.40
N GLU A 159 -18.06 -11.26 10.91
CA GLU A 159 -17.85 -10.96 9.51
C GLU A 159 -17.18 -12.12 8.76
N ARG A 160 -17.56 -12.33 7.51
CA ARG A 160 -17.06 -13.37 6.64
C ARG A 160 -16.73 -12.82 5.27
N TYR A 161 -15.73 -13.39 4.63
CA TYR A 161 -15.17 -12.90 3.37
C TYR A 161 -15.20 -13.97 2.31
N ALA A 162 -15.62 -13.58 1.10
CA ALA A 162 -15.59 -14.39 -0.10
C ALA A 162 -15.50 -13.47 -1.32
N ALA A 163 -15.38 -14.04 -2.51
CA ALA A 163 -15.55 -13.29 -3.75
C ALA A 163 -16.36 -14.12 -4.75
N VAL A 164 -17.19 -13.45 -5.54
CA VAL A 164 -17.78 -14.03 -6.74
C VAL A 164 -16.89 -13.68 -7.91
N TRP A 165 -16.34 -14.69 -8.55
CA TRP A 165 -15.41 -14.59 -9.65
C TRP A 165 -16.09 -14.86 -10.99
N ALA A 166 -15.71 -14.12 -12.01
CA ALA A 166 -15.91 -14.44 -13.41
C ALA A 166 -14.55 -14.71 -14.04
N GLU A 167 -14.31 -15.93 -14.45
CA GLU A 167 -13.03 -16.42 -14.95
C GLU A 167 -13.13 -16.84 -16.41
N VAL A 168 -12.15 -16.42 -17.21
CA VAL A 168 -11.96 -16.83 -18.60
C VAL A 168 -10.59 -17.50 -18.69
N ARG A 169 -10.57 -18.73 -19.24
CA ARG A 169 -9.33 -19.44 -19.53
C ARG A 169 -9.06 -19.39 -21.02
N ALA A 170 -7.82 -19.07 -21.38
CA ALA A 170 -7.40 -19.18 -22.76
C ALA A 170 -7.47 -20.65 -23.20
N PRO A 171 -7.84 -20.95 -24.48
CA PRO A 171 -7.71 -22.29 -25.01
C PRO A 171 -6.28 -22.80 -24.83
N SER A 172 -6.11 -23.99 -24.27
CA SER A 172 -4.80 -24.63 -24.22
C SER A 172 -4.52 -25.24 -25.60
N ASP A 173 -3.44 -24.81 -26.25
CA ASP A 173 -2.86 -25.56 -27.36
C ASP A 173 -2.23 -26.83 -26.81
N GLU A 174 -2.30 -27.94 -27.56
CA GLU A 174 -1.81 -29.25 -27.11
C GLU A 174 -0.34 -29.27 -26.70
N ASP A 175 0.44 -28.28 -27.10
CA ASP A 175 1.87 -28.12 -26.81
C ASP A 175 2.21 -27.12 -25.67
N THR A 176 1.23 -26.43 -25.09
CA THR A 176 1.48 -25.43 -24.05
C THR A 176 1.09 -25.91 -22.66
N THR A 177 2.07 -26.03 -21.77
CA THR A 177 1.88 -26.37 -20.35
C THR A 177 1.35 -25.18 -19.52
N ILE A 178 1.32 -23.98 -20.07
CA ILE A 178 0.89 -22.75 -19.39
C ILE A 178 -0.52 -22.38 -19.84
N ILE A 179 -1.49 -22.44 -18.93
CA ILE A 179 -2.86 -21.96 -19.16
C ILE A 179 -2.98 -20.56 -18.57
N ASN A 180 -3.18 -19.56 -19.39
CA ASN A 180 -3.47 -18.20 -18.94
C ASN A 180 -4.96 -18.12 -18.55
N ALA A 181 -5.21 -17.83 -17.28
CA ALA A 181 -6.52 -17.51 -16.75
C ALA A 181 -6.59 -16.03 -16.37
N SER A 182 -7.67 -15.37 -16.76
CA SER A 182 -7.99 -14.01 -16.30
C SER A 182 -9.28 -14.07 -15.50
N ARG A 183 -9.28 -13.48 -14.32
CA ARG A 183 -10.49 -13.40 -13.48
C ARG A 183 -10.71 -11.99 -12.95
N VAL A 184 -11.97 -11.61 -12.88
CA VAL A 184 -12.46 -10.39 -12.21
C VAL A 184 -13.50 -10.79 -11.18
N GLY A 185 -13.65 -10.02 -10.11
CA GLY A 185 -14.53 -10.45 -9.03
C GLY A 185 -15.24 -9.33 -8.30
N ILE A 186 -16.33 -9.71 -7.64
CA ILE A 186 -17.05 -8.90 -6.66
C ILE A 186 -16.66 -9.41 -5.28
N ARG A 187 -16.06 -8.56 -4.44
CA ARG A 187 -15.74 -8.89 -3.06
C ARG A 187 -17.01 -8.99 -2.23
N MET A 188 -17.03 -9.90 -1.28
CA MET A 188 -18.14 -10.11 -0.36
C MET A 188 -17.66 -9.92 1.08
N TYR A 189 -18.24 -8.95 1.78
CA TYR A 189 -18.09 -8.68 3.20
C TYR A 189 -19.46 -8.86 3.83
N VAL A 190 -19.71 -10.01 4.42
CA VAL A 190 -21.01 -10.35 4.99
C VAL A 190 -20.87 -10.50 6.49
N SER A 191 -21.44 -9.55 7.22
CA SER A 191 -21.57 -9.62 8.67
C SER A 191 -22.85 -10.35 9.04
N VAL A 192 -22.76 -11.27 9.98
CA VAL A 192 -23.93 -11.96 10.56
C VAL A 192 -24.21 -11.34 11.94
N GLY A 193 -25.41 -10.81 12.11
CA GLY A 193 -25.81 -10.18 13.36
C GLY A 193 -27.15 -9.49 13.27
N ALA A 194 -27.69 -9.09 14.42
CA ALA A 194 -28.94 -8.35 14.52
C ALA A 194 -28.75 -6.85 14.18
N GLY A 195 -29.81 -6.21 13.78
CA GLY A 195 -29.85 -4.74 13.54
C GLY A 195 -29.14 -4.32 12.26
N ASN A 196 -28.57 -3.12 12.28
CA ASN A 196 -27.88 -2.52 11.11
C ASN A 196 -26.40 -2.91 11.02
N GLY A 197 -25.92 -3.81 11.89
CA GLY A 197 -24.52 -4.19 12.00
C GLY A 197 -23.70 -3.20 12.81
N GLU A 198 -22.43 -3.54 12.99
CA GLU A 198 -21.47 -2.70 13.71
C GLU A 198 -21.11 -1.45 12.88
N ALA A 199 -20.72 -0.38 13.56
CA ALA A 199 -20.26 0.84 12.93
C ALA A 199 -18.96 0.58 12.16
N THR A 200 -18.79 1.30 11.06
CA THR A 200 -17.55 1.34 10.27
C THR A 200 -16.77 2.57 10.69
N ASP A 201 -15.53 2.42 11.14
CA ASP A 201 -14.65 3.54 11.47
C ASP A 201 -13.19 3.13 11.49
N PHE A 202 -12.27 4.10 11.35
CA PHE A 202 -10.84 3.89 11.50
C PHE A 202 -10.14 5.11 12.08
N SER A 203 -8.95 4.93 12.59
CA SER A 203 -8.09 6.03 13.03
C SER A 203 -6.78 6.04 12.24
N ILE A 204 -6.27 7.25 12.00
CA ILE A 204 -4.96 7.49 11.45
C ILE A 204 -4.01 7.75 12.61
N GLY A 205 -2.97 6.95 12.72
CA GLY A 205 -1.93 7.09 13.74
C GLY A 205 -0.76 7.95 13.26
N THR A 206 0.46 7.51 13.51
CA THR A 206 1.68 8.26 13.18
C THR A 206 1.84 8.39 11.67
N VAL A 207 2.12 9.63 11.21
CA VAL A 207 2.52 9.93 9.84
C VAL A 207 4.03 10.16 9.83
N GLU A 208 4.76 9.39 9.05
CA GLU A 208 6.22 9.39 9.01
C GLU A 208 6.75 9.62 7.59
N ALA A 209 7.86 10.36 7.49
CA ALA A 209 8.60 10.54 6.24
C ALA A 209 9.87 9.69 6.25
N SER A 210 10.10 8.98 5.17
CA SER A 210 11.25 8.10 5.00
C SER A 210 11.79 8.16 3.55
N ARG A 211 12.73 7.29 3.22
CA ARG A 211 13.11 7.01 1.84
C ARG A 211 13.13 5.51 1.60
N THR A 212 12.75 5.11 0.39
CA THR A 212 12.89 3.72 -0.07
C THR A 212 14.38 3.35 -0.19
N PRO A 213 14.72 2.05 -0.31
CA PRO A 213 16.10 1.63 -0.58
C PRO A 213 16.72 2.27 -1.82
N GLU A 214 15.90 2.62 -2.82
CA GLU A 214 16.29 3.31 -4.06
C GLU A 214 16.47 4.82 -3.85
N GLY A 215 16.14 5.35 -2.67
CA GLY A 215 16.28 6.75 -2.29
C GLY A 215 15.06 7.63 -2.58
N LEU A 216 13.93 7.07 -3.02
CA LEU A 216 12.70 7.81 -3.27
C LEU A 216 12.07 8.28 -1.95
N PRO A 217 11.62 9.54 -1.84
CA PRO A 217 10.88 10.02 -0.68
C PRO A 217 9.57 9.26 -0.53
N GLN A 218 9.25 8.86 0.70
CA GLN A 218 8.05 8.08 1.02
C GLN A 218 7.39 8.62 2.28
N VAL A 219 6.07 8.72 2.27
CA VAL A 219 5.25 9.01 3.45
C VAL A 219 4.45 7.77 3.79
N THR A 220 4.51 7.37 5.05
CA THR A 220 3.78 6.21 5.58
C THR A 220 2.90 6.68 6.74
N ALA A 221 1.66 6.21 6.80
CA ALA A 221 0.79 6.41 7.95
C ALA A 221 0.25 5.08 8.47
N THR A 222 0.27 4.91 9.80
CA THR A 222 -0.36 3.75 10.43
C THR A 222 -1.86 3.94 10.50
N LEU A 223 -2.60 2.85 10.30
CA LEU A 223 -4.06 2.81 10.39
C LEU A 223 -4.48 1.77 11.42
N THR A 224 -5.58 2.03 12.10
CA THR A 224 -6.26 1.05 12.94
C THR A 224 -7.74 1.03 12.58
N ASN A 225 -8.28 -0.15 12.28
CA ASN A 225 -9.72 -0.32 12.16
C ASN A 225 -10.34 -0.30 13.56
N THR A 226 -11.03 0.78 13.90
CA THR A 226 -11.70 0.99 15.18
C THR A 226 -13.18 0.60 15.15
N GLY A 227 -13.67 0.24 13.97
CA GLY A 227 -15.03 -0.24 13.76
C GLY A 227 -15.17 -1.76 13.88
N GLY A 228 -16.40 -2.25 13.68
CA GLY A 228 -16.73 -3.68 13.72
C GLY A 228 -16.90 -4.31 12.32
N ARG A 229 -16.46 -3.63 11.26
CA ARG A 229 -16.52 -4.11 9.86
C ARG A 229 -15.20 -3.89 9.17
N ALA A 230 -14.90 -4.75 8.19
CA ALA A 230 -13.72 -4.59 7.37
C ALA A 230 -13.76 -3.30 6.54
N LEU A 231 -12.59 -2.74 6.34
CA LEU A 231 -12.34 -1.49 5.63
C LEU A 231 -11.43 -1.72 4.43
N ASP A 232 -11.65 -0.95 3.37
CA ASP A 232 -10.69 -0.76 2.28
C ASP A 232 -10.36 0.73 2.24
N VAL A 233 -9.22 1.09 2.80
CA VAL A 233 -8.80 2.50 2.94
C VAL A 233 -7.95 2.90 1.75
N VAL A 234 -8.34 3.98 1.11
CA VAL A 234 -7.59 4.66 0.03
C VAL A 234 -7.56 6.15 0.33
N GLY A 235 -6.71 6.89 -0.34
CA GLY A 235 -6.71 8.35 -0.21
C GLY A 235 -5.59 9.04 -0.95
N SER A 236 -5.23 10.22 -0.48
CA SER A 236 -4.19 11.03 -1.08
C SER A 236 -3.44 11.88 -0.05
N LEU A 237 -2.21 12.18 -0.40
CA LEU A 237 -1.31 13.09 0.32
C LEU A 237 -1.21 14.41 -0.42
N THR A 238 -1.43 15.51 0.28
CA THR A 238 -1.11 16.87 -0.20
C THR A 238 -0.01 17.45 0.68
N LEU A 239 1.00 18.04 0.07
CA LEU A 239 2.13 18.69 0.74
C LEU A 239 2.05 20.19 0.49
N THR A 240 2.04 20.98 1.57
CA THR A 240 2.01 22.44 1.53
C THR A 240 3.12 23.03 2.38
N GLU A 241 3.29 24.34 2.36
CA GLU A 241 4.29 25.06 3.13
C GLU A 241 5.72 24.52 2.98
N GLY A 242 6.02 23.97 1.79
CA GLY A 242 7.33 23.44 1.48
C GLY A 242 8.41 24.52 1.27
N PRO A 243 9.63 24.09 0.97
CA PRO A 243 10.74 25.01 0.69
C PRO A 243 10.36 26.06 -0.35
N SER A 244 10.60 27.35 -0.04
CA SER A 244 10.21 28.49 -0.87
C SER A 244 8.70 28.63 -1.12
N GLY A 245 7.86 28.11 -0.21
CA GLY A 245 6.40 28.17 -0.32
C GLY A 245 5.80 27.20 -1.35
N LEU A 246 6.52 26.15 -1.68
CA LEU A 246 6.02 25.13 -2.62
C LEU A 246 4.82 24.37 -2.03
N SER A 247 3.95 23.94 -2.95
CA SER A 247 2.88 22.97 -2.69
C SER A 247 2.89 21.90 -3.76
N ALA A 248 2.54 20.66 -3.40
CA ALA A 248 2.55 19.52 -4.30
C ALA A 248 1.44 18.51 -3.96
N GLY A 249 0.95 17.79 -4.96
CA GLY A 249 -0.12 16.80 -4.82
C GLY A 249 -1.44 17.25 -5.46
N PRO A 250 -2.57 16.54 -5.23
CA PRO A 250 -2.62 15.34 -4.39
C PRO A 250 -1.92 14.13 -5.00
N PHE A 251 -1.20 13.37 -4.19
CA PHE A 251 -0.56 12.11 -4.55
C PHE A 251 -1.41 10.96 -4.03
N PRO A 252 -1.89 10.02 -4.85
CA PRO A 252 -2.69 8.90 -4.38
C PRO A 252 -1.86 7.94 -3.51
N THR A 253 -2.53 7.21 -2.61
CA THR A 253 -1.93 6.06 -1.95
C THR A 253 -1.64 4.96 -2.96
N GLU A 254 -0.54 4.20 -2.77
CA GLU A 254 -0.09 3.18 -3.74
C GLU A 254 -1.14 2.09 -3.96
N ASN A 255 -1.76 1.61 -2.88
CA ASN A 255 -2.78 0.58 -2.90
C ASN A 255 -3.85 0.85 -1.84
N ALA A 256 -4.99 0.19 -1.98
CA ALA A 256 -5.96 0.12 -0.91
C ALA A 256 -5.43 -0.75 0.23
N THR A 257 -5.55 -0.26 1.47
CA THR A 257 -5.24 -1.04 2.67
C THR A 257 -6.51 -1.64 3.22
N THR A 258 -6.63 -2.97 3.19
CA THR A 258 -7.80 -3.70 3.69
C THR A 258 -7.53 -4.17 5.12
N LEU A 259 -8.40 -3.80 6.06
CA LEU A 259 -8.26 -4.13 7.48
C LEU A 259 -9.52 -4.82 8.00
N ALA A 260 -9.36 -6.00 8.61
CA ALA A 260 -10.43 -6.61 9.41
C ALA A 260 -10.68 -5.81 10.70
N PRO A 261 -11.83 -6.01 11.38
CA PRO A 261 -12.12 -5.34 12.65
C PRO A 261 -10.99 -5.53 13.68
N GLY A 262 -10.48 -4.42 14.20
CA GLY A 262 -9.39 -4.40 15.19
C GLY A 262 -7.97 -4.51 14.59
N ASP A 263 -7.84 -4.77 13.29
CA ASP A 263 -6.54 -4.87 12.64
C ASP A 263 -5.86 -3.51 12.48
N GLN A 264 -4.54 -3.58 12.33
CA GLN A 264 -3.69 -2.46 11.99
C GLN A 264 -2.99 -2.68 10.65
N GLY A 265 -2.72 -1.60 9.95
CA GLY A 265 -1.99 -1.61 8.68
C GLY A 265 -1.34 -0.28 8.40
N GLN A 266 -0.90 -0.10 7.17
CA GLN A 266 -0.24 1.12 6.72
C GLN A 266 -0.75 1.54 5.35
N VAL A 267 -0.85 2.84 5.14
CA VAL A 267 -0.91 3.44 3.80
C VAL A 267 0.43 4.04 3.46
N VAL A 268 0.78 3.97 2.18
CA VAL A 268 2.07 4.39 1.66
C VAL A 268 1.86 5.30 0.46
N VAL A 269 2.63 6.39 0.40
CA VAL A 269 2.73 7.29 -0.75
C VAL A 269 4.19 7.48 -1.07
N THR A 270 4.65 7.00 -2.22
CA THR A 270 6.01 7.22 -2.72
C THR A 270 6.02 8.37 -3.72
N LEU A 271 6.97 9.29 -3.55
CA LEU A 271 7.11 10.48 -4.38
C LEU A 271 8.25 10.29 -5.39
N GLU A 272 8.33 11.20 -6.38
CA GLU A 272 9.34 11.16 -7.41
C GLU A 272 10.75 11.44 -6.88
N GLU A 273 11.76 10.97 -7.62
CA GLU A 273 13.16 11.26 -7.34
C GLU A 273 13.42 12.78 -7.38
N GLY A 274 14.25 13.26 -6.47
CA GLY A 274 14.59 14.69 -6.40
C GLY A 274 13.58 15.57 -5.68
N PHE A 275 12.50 15.01 -5.13
CA PHE A 275 11.55 15.79 -4.33
C PHE A 275 12.25 16.44 -3.12
N PRO A 276 12.03 17.76 -2.85
CA PRO A 276 12.73 18.50 -1.81
C PRO A 276 12.54 17.88 -0.43
N ALA A 277 13.60 17.90 0.39
CA ALA A 277 13.57 17.30 1.72
C ALA A 277 12.52 17.92 2.65
N GLY A 278 12.24 19.18 2.54
CA GLY A 278 11.29 19.89 3.41
C GLY A 278 11.97 20.93 4.30
N PRO A 279 11.31 21.41 5.39
CA PRO A 279 10.07 20.85 5.94
C PRO A 279 8.84 21.03 5.04
N TRP A 280 7.81 20.20 5.28
CA TRP A 280 6.52 20.23 4.61
C TRP A 280 5.38 20.06 5.61
N GLN A 281 4.27 20.74 5.37
CA GLN A 281 3.01 20.43 6.00
C GLN A 281 2.31 19.35 5.16
N ALA A 282 2.27 18.13 5.68
CA ALA A 282 1.59 16.99 5.06
C ALA A 282 0.14 16.95 5.52
N VAL A 283 -0.79 16.85 4.57
CA VAL A 283 -2.22 16.63 4.79
C VAL A 283 -2.57 15.31 4.11
N LEU A 284 -2.91 14.32 4.90
CA LEU A 284 -3.28 12.97 4.44
C LEU A 284 -4.79 12.82 4.60
N THR A 285 -5.52 12.76 3.48
CA THR A 285 -6.97 12.53 3.44
C THR A 285 -7.21 11.08 3.03
N LEU A 286 -7.84 10.30 3.91
CA LEU A 286 -8.11 8.88 3.72
C LEU A 286 -9.58 8.58 3.83
N GLN A 287 -10.08 7.66 2.97
CA GLN A 287 -11.48 7.26 2.97
C GLN A 287 -11.65 5.74 2.84
N SER A 288 -12.72 5.23 3.43
CA SER A 288 -13.23 3.88 3.20
C SER A 288 -14.75 3.94 3.03
N GLY A 289 -15.22 3.74 1.80
CA GLY A 289 -16.63 3.94 1.46
C GLY A 289 -17.06 5.39 1.67
N LEU A 290 -17.94 5.61 2.64
CA LEU A 290 -18.47 6.94 2.97
C LEU A 290 -17.79 7.57 4.20
N ILE A 291 -16.88 6.88 4.84
CA ILE A 291 -16.12 7.38 6.00
C ILE A 291 -14.83 8.01 5.50
N GLU A 292 -14.56 9.23 5.93
CA GLU A 292 -13.36 9.99 5.60
C GLU A 292 -12.71 10.55 6.87
N HIS A 293 -11.39 10.44 6.96
CA HIS A 293 -10.57 11.04 8.00
C HIS A 293 -9.36 11.75 7.41
N GLU A 294 -8.92 12.81 8.09
CA GLU A 294 -7.76 13.59 7.74
C GLU A 294 -6.75 13.58 8.88
N ALA A 295 -5.47 13.51 8.52
CA ALA A 295 -4.35 13.71 9.44
C ALA A 295 -3.38 14.73 8.87
N THR A 296 -2.87 15.60 9.74
CA THR A 296 -1.92 16.64 9.38
C THR A 296 -0.66 16.46 10.19
N ALA A 297 0.51 16.55 9.54
CA ALA A 297 1.81 16.44 10.19
C ALA A 297 2.85 17.32 9.51
N GLU A 298 3.77 17.88 10.31
CA GLU A 298 4.99 18.48 9.75
C GLU A 298 6.01 17.35 9.51
N ILE A 299 6.49 17.23 8.29
CA ILE A 299 7.41 16.16 7.88
C ILE A 299 8.66 16.72 7.21
N THR A 300 9.77 16.00 7.34
CA THR A 300 11.02 16.26 6.60
C THR A 300 11.60 14.93 6.13
N PHE A 301 11.82 14.81 4.82
CA PHE A 301 12.44 13.60 4.26
C PHE A 301 13.92 13.54 4.64
N PRO A 302 14.42 12.38 5.11
CA PRO A 302 15.84 12.18 5.34
C PRO A 302 16.66 12.48 4.08
N ARG A 303 17.92 12.88 4.23
CA ARG A 303 18.81 13.03 3.06
C ARG A 303 19.10 11.66 2.46
N ALA A 304 19.23 11.61 1.13
CA ALA A 304 19.60 10.39 0.43
C ALA A 304 20.91 9.82 1.03
N GLY A 305 20.91 8.52 1.37
CA GLY A 305 22.05 7.83 1.96
C GLY A 305 22.20 7.98 3.49
N GLN A 306 21.30 8.67 4.18
CA GLN A 306 21.23 8.65 5.64
C GLN A 306 20.19 7.64 6.09
N THR A 307 20.65 6.56 6.73
CA THR A 307 19.78 5.70 7.55
C THR A 307 19.32 6.54 8.73
N VAL A 308 18.02 6.76 8.84
CA VAL A 308 17.44 7.28 10.08
C VAL A 308 17.58 6.16 11.11
N THR A 309 18.59 6.29 11.98
CA THR A 309 18.57 5.54 13.23
C THR A 309 17.36 6.10 13.97
N LEU A 310 16.28 5.36 14.04
CA LEU A 310 15.18 5.65 14.93
C LEU A 310 15.82 5.77 16.32
N ALA A 311 15.96 6.99 16.80
CA ALA A 311 16.24 7.22 18.19
C ALA A 311 15.01 6.67 18.91
N THR A 312 15.10 5.43 19.38
CA THR A 312 14.20 4.87 20.38
C THR A 312 14.37 5.76 21.62
N GLY A 313 13.72 6.90 21.59
CA GLY A 313 13.70 7.88 22.66
C GLY A 313 12.79 7.44 23.79
N ASN A 314 13.12 6.31 24.42
CA ASN A 314 12.65 5.95 25.75
C ASN A 314 13.74 5.19 26.53
N GLY A 315 14.99 5.57 26.33
CA GLY A 315 15.97 5.36 27.37
C GLY A 315 15.57 6.28 28.54
N LEU A 316 14.88 5.73 29.55
CA LEU A 316 14.79 6.36 30.84
C LEU A 316 16.22 6.81 31.16
N ASN A 317 16.44 8.13 31.20
CA ASN A 317 17.73 8.68 31.56
C ASN A 317 18.00 8.28 33.01
N MET A 318 18.63 7.11 33.20
CA MET A 318 18.92 6.52 34.51
C MET A 318 19.93 7.33 35.31
N TRP A 319 20.57 8.33 34.69
CA TRP A 319 21.54 9.19 35.34
C TRP A 319 21.00 9.88 36.61
N PRO A 320 19.80 10.50 36.64
CA PRO A 320 19.26 11.07 37.87
C PRO A 320 18.96 10.02 38.93
N VAL A 321 18.55 8.82 38.55
CA VAL A 321 18.28 7.71 39.51
C VAL A 321 19.60 7.23 40.15
N VAL A 322 20.67 7.14 39.37
CA VAL A 322 22.00 6.75 39.86
C VAL A 322 22.55 7.83 40.81
N VAL A 323 22.39 9.11 40.49
CA VAL A 323 22.85 10.22 41.35
C VAL A 323 22.08 10.27 42.66
N VAL A 324 20.76 10.09 42.62
CA VAL A 324 19.93 10.07 43.84
C VAL A 324 20.26 8.86 44.73
N SER A 325 20.45 7.66 44.14
CA SER A 325 20.83 6.47 44.90
C SER A 325 22.20 6.58 45.55
N LEU A 326 23.18 7.18 44.85
CA LEU A 326 24.52 7.47 45.44
C LEU A 326 24.43 8.48 46.59
N GLY A 327 23.62 9.54 46.45
CA GLY A 327 23.37 10.53 47.50
C GLY A 327 22.78 9.92 48.78
N ILE A 328 21.79 9.01 48.61
CA ILE A 328 21.17 8.30 49.76
C ILE A 328 22.19 7.40 50.44
N LEU A 329 23.04 6.68 49.70
CA LEU A 329 24.08 5.82 50.26
C LEU A 329 25.09 6.61 51.09
N VAL A 330 25.56 7.76 50.56
CA VAL A 330 26.48 8.64 51.25
C VAL A 330 25.81 9.22 52.53
N PHE A 331 24.55 9.60 52.47
CA PHE A 331 23.81 10.11 53.63
C PHE A 331 23.67 9.06 54.70
N LEU A 332 23.32 7.82 54.35
CA LEU A 332 23.18 6.71 55.32
C LEU A 332 24.53 6.37 55.97
N THR A 333 25.62 6.35 55.22
CA THR A 333 26.96 6.12 55.79
C THR A 333 27.40 7.24 56.74
N PHE A 334 27.03 8.49 56.43
CA PHE A 334 27.33 9.65 57.30
C PHE A 334 26.51 9.56 58.63
N VAL A 335 25.23 9.21 58.55
CA VAL A 335 24.35 9.04 59.69
C VAL A 335 24.84 7.91 60.61
N THR A 336 25.21 6.74 60.04
CA THR A 336 25.74 5.61 60.82
C THR A 336 27.08 5.96 61.45
N MET A 337 27.94 6.70 60.79
CA MET A 337 29.24 7.14 61.34
C MET A 337 29.03 8.16 62.50
N MET A 338 28.10 9.09 62.35
CA MET A 338 27.72 9.99 63.46
C MET A 338 27.15 9.25 64.64
N TRP A 339 26.30 8.26 64.44
CA TRP A 339 25.70 7.45 65.51
C TRP A 339 26.76 6.63 66.24
N ALA A 340 27.71 5.99 65.52
CA ALA A 340 28.82 5.25 66.08
C ALA A 340 29.76 6.16 66.90
N ARG A 341 30.01 7.39 66.44
CA ARG A 341 30.82 8.42 67.19
C ARG A 341 30.08 8.85 68.49
N ARG A 342 28.75 8.95 68.49
CA ARG A 342 27.99 9.30 69.70
C ARG A 342 28.01 8.15 70.72
N GLN A 343 27.98 6.89 70.30
CA GLN A 343 28.07 5.74 71.20
C GLN A 343 29.47 5.59 71.87
N ARG A 344 30.54 6.00 71.19
CA ARG A 344 31.91 5.99 71.75
C ARG A 344 32.21 7.13 72.75
N ARG A 345 31.30 8.10 72.89
CA ARG A 345 31.42 9.21 73.81
C ARG A 345 30.51 9.10 75.05
N ARG A 346 29.79 7.98 75.17
CA ARG A 346 29.09 7.57 76.38
C ARG A 346 29.82 6.36 76.98
#